data_3e0d16321545ea3f06cb060a4c3c8fc5
#
_entry.id   3e0d16321545ea3f06cb060a4c3c8fc5
#
_cell.length_a   1.000
_cell.length_b   1.000
_cell.length_c   1.000
_cell.angle_alpha   90.00
_cell.angle_beta   90.00
_cell.angle_gamma   90.00
#
_symmetry.space_group_name_H-M   'P 1'
#
loop_
_entity.id
_entity.type
_entity.pdbx_description
1 polymer ?
#
loop_
_entity_poly.entity_id
_entity_poly.type
_entity_poly.pdbx_seq_one_letter_code
_entity_poly.pdbx_strand_id
1 'polypeptide(L)'
;MIAFTKVLNDPTAPNHVAGAKVIAGYKGGSPDNETSRSRIDGYTEQLQKEFGVRVVDSIEELCTLVDAVMLTSVDGRPHLKEVRPVFAARKPVFIDKPVAGSLRDAVEIFRLAKEDNVPCFSSSSYRYYAGLVELKTQNVGKMRSAISYGPAHLEPHHPDLFWYGVHPTEALFTILGTGCQTVVRTATPDTDVVTGAWSDGRVGTLVGLRNQATPHKVIVFGTEAVAEQKEGPDDYAPLVAEIVKFFRSGVAPVSAEETIEIFAFMEAADESKRQNGVPVRIAELIANAQNQATQ
;
A
#
# COMPACT_ATOMS: atom_id res chain seq x y z
N MET A 1 9.42 6.81 -6.22
CA MET A 1 9.57 8.28 -6.34
C MET A 1 9.92 8.72 -7.76
N ILE A 2 11.06 8.33 -8.33
CA ILE A 2 11.49 8.78 -9.68
C ILE A 2 10.42 8.53 -10.76
N ALA A 3 9.83 7.32 -10.80
CA ALA A 3 8.78 7.00 -11.75
C ALA A 3 7.55 7.92 -11.63
N PHE A 4 7.12 8.25 -10.40
CA PHE A 4 6.02 9.18 -10.16
C PHE A 4 6.37 10.59 -10.64
N THR A 5 7.60 11.06 -10.32
CA THR A 5 8.06 12.37 -10.76
C THR A 5 8.12 12.46 -12.30
N LYS A 6 8.61 11.41 -12.97
CA LYS A 6 8.63 11.37 -14.44
C LYS A 6 7.21 11.48 -15.02
N VAL A 7 6.27 10.68 -14.52
CA VAL A 7 4.87 10.70 -14.97
C VAL A 7 4.23 12.09 -14.78
N LEU A 8 4.57 12.81 -13.70
CA LEU A 8 4.01 14.14 -13.39
C LEU A 8 4.73 15.30 -14.06
N ASN A 9 6.06 15.23 -14.19
CA ASN A 9 6.89 16.38 -14.57
C ASN A 9 7.32 16.38 -16.03
N ASP A 10 7.29 15.22 -16.72
CA ASP A 10 7.68 15.10 -18.11
C ASP A 10 6.44 15.07 -19.04
N PRO A 11 6.10 16.19 -19.67
CA PRO A 11 4.93 16.25 -20.55
C PRO A 11 5.10 15.46 -21.84
N THR A 12 6.31 14.96 -22.12
CA THR A 12 6.60 14.14 -23.30
C THR A 12 6.54 12.64 -22.99
N ALA A 13 6.42 12.26 -21.72
CA ALA A 13 6.26 10.87 -21.34
C ALA A 13 4.93 10.30 -21.89
N PRO A 14 4.93 9.10 -22.49
CA PRO A 14 3.73 8.54 -23.12
C PRO A 14 2.59 8.29 -22.12
N ASN A 15 2.91 8.19 -20.84
CA ASN A 15 1.97 7.99 -19.74
C ASN A 15 1.89 9.21 -18.81
N HIS A 16 2.16 10.43 -19.34
CA HIS A 16 2.08 11.67 -18.57
C HIS A 16 0.72 11.89 -17.94
N VAL A 17 0.70 12.27 -16.68
CA VAL A 17 -0.49 12.64 -15.91
C VAL A 17 -0.43 14.13 -15.59
N ALA A 18 -1.30 14.90 -16.24
CA ALA A 18 -1.40 16.33 -16.03
C ALA A 18 -2.11 16.67 -14.70
N GLY A 19 -1.81 17.86 -14.18
CA GLY A 19 -2.59 18.46 -13.10
C GLY A 19 -1.92 18.53 -11.74
N ALA A 20 -0.71 18.00 -11.61
CA ALA A 20 0.20 18.22 -10.51
C ALA A 20 1.64 18.23 -11.01
N LYS A 21 2.55 18.71 -10.19
CA LYS A 21 3.98 18.73 -10.46
C LYS A 21 4.76 18.54 -9.17
N VAL A 22 5.78 17.70 -9.18
CA VAL A 22 6.74 17.59 -8.08
C VAL A 22 7.73 18.76 -8.19
N ILE A 23 7.73 19.64 -7.20
CA ILE A 23 8.54 20.86 -7.20
C ILE A 23 9.59 20.89 -6.08
N ALA A 24 9.32 20.16 -4.99
CA ALA A 24 10.21 20.07 -3.85
C ALA A 24 10.24 18.64 -3.30
N GLY A 25 11.32 18.28 -2.61
CA GLY A 25 11.51 16.98 -1.96
C GLY A 25 12.37 17.10 -0.71
N TYR A 26 12.08 16.26 0.27
CA TYR A 26 12.90 16.05 1.45
C TYR A 26 13.60 14.70 1.34
N LYS A 27 14.90 14.67 1.64
CA LYS A 27 15.70 13.45 1.64
C LYS A 27 15.47 12.69 2.93
N GLY A 28 14.46 11.78 2.92
CA GLY A 28 14.22 10.83 4.01
C GLY A 28 15.09 9.58 3.89
N GLY A 29 14.53 8.44 4.33
CA GLY A 29 15.12 7.12 4.18
C GLY A 29 15.60 6.52 5.49
N SER A 30 15.82 5.20 5.46
CA SER A 30 16.24 4.38 6.62
C SER A 30 17.64 3.85 6.39
N PRO A 31 18.63 4.21 7.24
CA PRO A 31 20.02 3.82 7.03
C PRO A 31 20.28 2.32 7.26
N ASP A 32 19.43 1.65 8.02
CA ASP A 32 19.46 0.22 8.29
C ASP A 32 18.72 -0.63 7.24
N ASN A 33 17.93 -0.01 6.37
CA ASN A 33 17.27 -0.69 5.25
C ASN A 33 18.12 -0.58 3.98
N GLU A 34 18.59 -1.72 3.45
CA GLU A 34 19.49 -1.76 2.29
C GLU A 34 18.88 -1.13 1.03
N THR A 35 17.61 -1.39 0.77
CA THR A 35 16.91 -0.84 -0.39
C THR A 35 16.80 0.69 -0.31
N SER A 36 16.60 1.23 0.89
CA SER A 36 16.58 2.67 1.14
C SER A 36 17.98 3.26 0.98
N ARG A 37 18.94 2.74 1.73
CA ARG A 37 20.31 3.24 1.80
C ARG A 37 21.02 3.27 0.44
N SER A 38 20.88 2.21 -0.35
CA SER A 38 21.57 2.08 -1.63
C SER A 38 21.01 2.99 -2.73
N ARG A 39 19.79 3.54 -2.57
CA ARG A 39 19.10 4.29 -3.63
C ARG A 39 18.91 5.76 -3.34
N ILE A 40 18.86 6.17 -2.07
CA ILE A 40 18.39 7.50 -1.68
C ILE A 40 19.25 8.63 -2.25
N ASP A 41 20.57 8.47 -2.27
CA ASP A 41 21.47 9.49 -2.80
C ASP A 41 21.31 9.67 -4.31
N GLY A 42 21.32 8.56 -5.06
CA GLY A 42 21.12 8.57 -6.51
C GLY A 42 19.76 9.13 -6.92
N TYR A 43 18.70 8.78 -6.19
CA TYR A 43 17.37 9.33 -6.45
C TYR A 43 17.27 10.81 -6.13
N THR A 44 17.91 11.26 -5.05
CA THR A 44 17.96 12.68 -4.70
C THR A 44 18.68 13.50 -5.78
N GLU A 45 19.82 13.01 -6.24
CA GLU A 45 20.59 13.65 -7.33
C GLU A 45 19.78 13.69 -8.64
N GLN A 46 19.10 12.58 -8.98
CA GLN A 46 18.27 12.51 -10.18
C GLN A 46 17.09 13.49 -10.12
N LEU A 47 16.40 13.60 -8.98
CA LEU A 47 15.33 14.57 -8.78
C LEU A 47 15.78 16.00 -9.02
N GLN A 48 16.96 16.35 -8.51
CA GLN A 48 17.53 17.70 -8.70
C GLN A 48 17.96 17.96 -10.15
N LYS A 49 18.74 17.04 -10.73
CA LYS A 49 19.38 17.27 -12.03
C LYS A 49 18.44 17.10 -13.22
N GLU A 50 17.60 16.07 -13.20
CA GLU A 50 16.74 15.75 -14.35
C GLU A 50 15.37 16.45 -14.28
N PHE A 51 14.82 16.65 -13.06
CA PHE A 51 13.47 17.19 -12.90
C PHE A 51 13.44 18.58 -12.26
N GLY A 52 14.58 19.15 -11.86
CA GLY A 52 14.67 20.47 -11.24
C GLY A 52 13.95 20.56 -9.90
N VAL A 53 13.81 19.45 -9.17
CA VAL A 53 13.15 19.41 -7.87
C VAL A 53 14.05 20.04 -6.81
N ARG A 54 13.54 21.00 -6.06
CA ARG A 54 14.25 21.61 -4.93
C ARG A 54 14.29 20.62 -3.76
N VAL A 55 15.47 20.22 -3.32
CA VAL A 55 15.66 19.41 -2.10
C VAL A 55 15.80 20.35 -0.91
N VAL A 56 15.06 20.08 0.15
CA VAL A 56 14.99 20.86 1.40
C VAL A 56 15.49 20.04 2.59
N ASP A 57 15.78 20.72 3.70
CA ASP A 57 16.41 20.12 4.87
C ASP A 57 15.41 19.58 5.91
N SER A 58 14.11 19.93 5.78
CA SER A 58 13.06 19.44 6.68
C SER A 58 11.72 19.24 5.97
N ILE A 59 10.85 18.43 6.59
CA ILE A 59 9.46 18.22 6.11
C ILE A 59 8.63 19.50 6.36
N GLU A 60 8.91 20.21 7.42
CA GLU A 60 8.28 21.48 7.73
C GLU A 60 8.54 22.51 6.62
N GLU A 61 9.80 22.64 6.18
CA GLU A 61 10.16 23.52 5.05
C GLU A 61 9.45 23.05 3.78
N LEU A 62 9.47 21.72 3.48
CA LEU A 62 8.75 21.15 2.34
C LEU A 62 7.28 21.61 2.32
N CYS A 63 6.60 21.51 3.46
CA CYS A 63 5.19 21.84 3.58
C CYS A 63 4.88 23.32 3.32
N THR A 64 5.86 24.22 3.46
CA THR A 64 5.67 25.65 3.10
C THR A 64 5.68 25.90 1.60
N LEU A 65 6.22 24.97 0.81
CA LEU A 65 6.44 25.13 -0.63
C LEU A 65 5.39 24.44 -1.50
N VAL A 66 4.62 23.50 -0.92
CA VAL A 66 3.75 22.59 -1.69
C VAL A 66 2.29 22.64 -1.20
N ASP A 67 1.37 22.26 -2.07
CA ASP A 67 -0.06 22.18 -1.76
C ASP A 67 -0.45 20.81 -1.17
N ALA A 68 0.30 19.74 -1.54
CA ALA A 68 0.07 18.37 -1.11
C ALA A 68 1.40 17.59 -1.05
N VAL A 69 1.41 16.46 -0.34
CA VAL A 69 2.62 15.66 -0.12
C VAL A 69 2.43 14.22 -0.59
N MET A 70 3.42 13.68 -1.27
CA MET A 70 3.58 12.25 -1.51
C MET A 70 4.72 11.73 -0.62
N LEU A 71 4.39 10.95 0.39
CA LEU A 71 5.35 10.29 1.26
C LEU A 71 5.70 8.93 0.62
N THR A 72 6.90 8.84 0.07
CA THR A 72 7.33 7.72 -0.79
C THR A 72 8.60 7.05 -0.30
N SER A 73 8.91 7.17 1.01
CA SER A 73 9.92 6.34 1.66
C SER A 73 9.56 4.88 1.46
N VAL A 74 10.55 4.05 1.05
CA VAL A 74 10.27 2.64 0.77
C VAL A 74 10.00 1.82 2.05
N ASP A 75 10.47 2.33 3.18
CA ASP A 75 10.32 1.76 4.51
C ASP A 75 9.13 2.40 5.23
N GLY A 76 8.16 1.59 5.62
CA GLY A 76 6.97 2.08 6.33
C GLY A 76 7.21 2.46 7.80
N ARG A 77 8.31 2.04 8.41
CA ARG A 77 8.59 2.30 9.84
C ARG A 77 8.69 3.80 10.19
N PRO A 78 9.34 4.66 9.40
CA PRO A 78 9.40 6.10 9.70
C PRO A 78 8.11 6.86 9.35
N HIS A 79 7.16 6.30 8.60
CA HIS A 79 6.02 7.02 8.03
C HIS A 79 5.18 7.75 9.10
N LEU A 80 4.92 7.13 10.26
CA LEU A 80 4.19 7.79 11.34
C LEU A 80 4.92 9.04 11.85
N LYS A 81 6.25 9.01 11.94
CA LYS A 81 7.05 10.17 12.34
C LYS A 81 7.04 11.24 11.23
N GLU A 82 7.23 10.83 9.98
CA GLU A 82 7.35 11.70 8.83
C GLU A 82 6.03 12.39 8.45
N VAL A 83 4.89 11.76 8.72
CA VAL A 83 3.58 12.33 8.38
C VAL A 83 3.09 13.39 9.39
N ARG A 84 3.56 13.36 10.65
CA ARG A 84 3.13 14.31 11.69
C ARG A 84 3.31 15.78 11.29
N PRO A 85 4.48 16.26 10.80
CA PRO A 85 4.61 17.63 10.33
C PRO A 85 3.73 17.93 9.11
N VAL A 86 3.42 16.92 8.26
CA VAL A 86 2.50 17.09 7.13
C VAL A 86 1.08 17.37 7.62
N PHE A 87 0.61 16.60 8.61
CA PHE A 87 -0.70 16.81 9.23
C PHE A 87 -0.77 18.16 9.97
N ALA A 88 0.27 18.51 10.73
CA ALA A 88 0.36 19.82 11.39
C ALA A 88 0.27 20.99 10.39
N ALA A 89 0.84 20.84 9.20
CA ALA A 89 0.75 21.79 8.10
C ALA A 89 -0.58 21.69 7.31
N ARG A 90 -1.48 20.75 7.67
CA ARG A 90 -2.78 20.50 7.03
C ARG A 90 -2.67 20.22 5.52
N LYS A 91 -1.61 19.52 5.09
CA LYS A 91 -1.42 19.18 3.69
C LYS A 91 -2.03 17.80 3.38
N PRO A 92 -2.89 17.66 2.37
CA PRO A 92 -3.33 16.37 1.89
C PRO A 92 -2.13 15.48 1.57
N VAL A 93 -2.19 14.20 1.95
CA VAL A 93 -1.05 13.30 1.80
C VAL A 93 -1.43 11.93 1.23
N PHE A 94 -0.70 11.52 0.22
CA PHE A 94 -0.60 10.13 -0.21
C PHE A 94 0.60 9.48 0.47
N ILE A 95 0.42 8.33 1.08
CA ILE A 95 1.49 7.53 1.67
C ILE A 95 1.66 6.25 0.84
N ASP A 96 2.84 6.06 0.28
CA ASP A 96 3.15 4.83 -0.47
C ASP A 96 3.14 3.61 0.44
N LYS A 97 2.95 2.45 -0.13
CA LYS A 97 2.97 1.18 0.60
C LYS A 97 4.41 0.77 1.02
N PRO A 98 4.56 0.11 2.15
CA PRO A 98 3.57 -0.11 3.20
C PRO A 98 3.27 1.19 3.96
N VAL A 99 1.98 1.44 4.30
CA VAL A 99 1.60 2.68 4.98
C VAL A 99 2.30 2.89 6.32
N ALA A 100 2.71 1.80 6.97
CA ALA A 100 3.44 1.80 8.23
C ALA A 100 4.25 0.51 8.40
N GLY A 101 5.11 0.47 9.43
CA GLY A 101 5.85 -0.73 9.83
C GLY A 101 5.08 -1.66 10.80
N SER A 102 3.88 -1.26 11.24
CA SER A 102 3.02 -2.04 12.14
C SER A 102 1.55 -1.67 11.96
N LEU A 103 0.63 -2.56 12.37
CA LEU A 103 -0.80 -2.25 12.40
C LEU A 103 -1.10 -1.08 13.36
N ARG A 104 -0.45 -1.01 14.50
CA ARG A 104 -0.58 0.09 15.45
C ARG A 104 -0.29 1.44 14.79
N ASP A 105 0.83 1.55 14.11
CA ASP A 105 1.24 2.81 13.48
C ASP A 105 0.34 3.16 12.28
N ALA A 106 -0.17 2.16 11.55
CA ALA A 106 -1.17 2.38 10.51
C ALA A 106 -2.47 2.97 11.07
N VAL A 107 -2.96 2.41 12.18
CA VAL A 107 -4.14 2.94 12.91
C VAL A 107 -3.88 4.37 13.39
N GLU A 108 -2.71 4.63 13.99
CA GLU A 108 -2.35 5.95 14.51
C GLU A 108 -2.24 6.99 13.39
N ILE A 109 -1.69 6.66 12.23
CA ILE A 109 -1.62 7.56 11.07
C ILE A 109 -3.03 8.02 10.67
N PHE A 110 -3.98 7.10 10.50
CA PHE A 110 -5.33 7.46 10.09
C PHE A 110 -6.14 8.12 11.21
N ARG A 111 -5.87 7.80 12.48
CA ARG A 111 -6.44 8.49 13.63
C ARG A 111 -6.04 9.98 13.64
N LEU A 112 -4.74 10.26 13.49
CA LEU A 112 -4.21 11.63 13.42
C LEU A 112 -4.74 12.39 12.20
N ALA A 113 -4.77 11.75 11.02
CA ALA A 113 -5.34 12.35 9.82
C ALA A 113 -6.79 12.81 10.04
N LYS A 114 -7.59 11.96 10.72
CA LYS A 114 -8.98 12.28 11.07
C LYS A 114 -9.09 13.41 12.09
N GLU A 115 -8.27 13.41 13.14
CA GLU A 115 -8.26 14.45 14.17
C GLU A 115 -7.88 15.81 13.60
N ASP A 116 -6.85 15.85 12.76
CA ASP A 116 -6.38 17.07 12.10
C ASP A 116 -7.27 17.50 10.91
N ASN A 117 -8.26 16.67 10.56
CA ASN A 117 -9.10 16.85 9.38
C ASN A 117 -8.28 17.01 8.08
N VAL A 118 -7.26 16.17 7.93
CA VAL A 118 -6.37 16.14 6.75
C VAL A 118 -6.69 14.92 5.90
N PRO A 119 -7.02 15.10 4.61
CA PRO A 119 -7.19 13.98 3.69
C PRO A 119 -5.91 13.15 3.58
N CYS A 120 -6.06 11.83 3.75
CA CYS A 120 -4.94 10.88 3.71
C CYS A 120 -5.40 9.55 3.11
N PHE A 121 -4.58 8.95 2.24
CA PHE A 121 -4.78 7.55 1.81
C PHE A 121 -3.45 6.89 1.46
N SER A 122 -3.49 5.57 1.41
CA SER A 122 -2.38 4.72 0.95
C SER A 122 -2.89 3.69 -0.04
N SER A 123 -2.07 3.30 -0.99
CA SER A 123 -2.37 2.25 -1.93
C SER A 123 -1.13 1.71 -2.64
N SER A 124 -1.18 0.45 -3.04
CA SER A 124 -0.28 -0.13 -4.02
C SER A 124 -0.67 0.24 -5.44
N SER A 125 0.31 0.46 -6.32
CA SER A 125 0.05 0.63 -7.76
C SER A 125 -0.66 -0.56 -8.39
N TYR A 126 -0.44 -1.76 -7.84
CA TYR A 126 -1.02 -2.99 -8.35
C TYR A 126 -2.57 -2.96 -8.37
N ARG A 127 -3.21 -2.26 -7.42
CA ARG A 127 -4.67 -2.02 -7.40
C ARG A 127 -5.20 -1.48 -8.72
N TYR A 128 -4.41 -0.71 -9.44
CA TYR A 128 -4.79 0.03 -10.65
C TYR A 128 -4.24 -0.57 -11.94
N TYR A 129 -3.59 -1.73 -11.88
CA TYR A 129 -3.13 -2.41 -13.08
C TYR A 129 -4.32 -2.83 -13.95
N ALA A 130 -4.21 -2.59 -15.25
CA ALA A 130 -5.31 -2.75 -16.21
C ALA A 130 -5.99 -4.12 -16.10
N GLY A 131 -5.21 -5.20 -15.98
CA GLY A 131 -5.75 -6.56 -15.86
C GLY A 131 -6.54 -6.78 -14.57
N LEU A 132 -6.16 -6.14 -13.45
CA LEU A 132 -6.91 -6.24 -12.20
C LEU A 132 -8.19 -5.38 -12.24
N VAL A 133 -8.11 -4.20 -12.84
CA VAL A 133 -9.29 -3.34 -13.05
C VAL A 133 -10.30 -4.02 -13.96
N GLU A 134 -9.85 -4.66 -15.05
CA GLU A 134 -10.72 -5.44 -15.95
C GLU A 134 -11.36 -6.61 -15.21
N LEU A 135 -10.59 -7.36 -14.39
CA LEU A 135 -11.09 -8.51 -13.63
C LEU A 135 -12.28 -8.13 -12.73
N LYS A 136 -12.27 -6.94 -12.12
CA LYS A 136 -13.40 -6.45 -11.30
C LYS A 136 -14.71 -6.33 -12.06
N THR A 137 -14.66 -6.17 -13.37
CA THR A 137 -15.85 -5.99 -14.22
C THR A 137 -16.35 -7.29 -14.83
N GLN A 138 -15.63 -8.40 -14.65
CA GLN A 138 -16.03 -9.69 -15.21
C GLN A 138 -17.26 -10.25 -14.48
N ASN A 139 -18.24 -10.69 -15.27
CA ASN A 139 -19.40 -11.39 -14.70
C ASN A 139 -19.05 -12.82 -14.37
N VAL A 140 -18.95 -13.13 -13.09
CA VAL A 140 -18.70 -14.48 -12.57
C VAL A 140 -19.93 -15.03 -11.82
N GLY A 141 -21.05 -14.33 -11.89
CA GLY A 141 -22.21 -14.58 -11.01
C GLY A 141 -21.91 -14.14 -9.57
N LYS A 142 -22.42 -14.83 -8.57
CA LYS A 142 -22.11 -14.53 -7.16
C LYS A 142 -20.68 -15.01 -6.84
N MET A 143 -19.80 -14.08 -6.50
CA MET A 143 -18.42 -14.40 -6.08
C MET A 143 -18.42 -15.28 -4.82
N ARG A 144 -17.62 -16.34 -4.84
CA ARG A 144 -17.44 -17.31 -3.75
C ARG A 144 -16.07 -17.20 -3.10
N SER A 145 -15.04 -17.05 -3.92
CA SER A 145 -13.68 -16.92 -3.43
C SER A 145 -12.78 -16.23 -4.44
N ALA A 146 -11.61 -15.82 -3.95
CA ALA A 146 -10.54 -15.32 -4.80
C ALA A 146 -9.19 -15.84 -4.31
N ILE A 147 -8.24 -16.01 -5.23
CA ILE A 147 -6.84 -16.30 -4.94
C ILE A 147 -6.03 -15.15 -5.52
N SER A 148 -5.19 -14.53 -4.70
CA SER A 148 -4.16 -13.59 -5.13
C SER A 148 -2.80 -14.20 -4.88
N TYR A 149 -1.88 -14.13 -5.83
CA TYR A 149 -0.52 -14.57 -5.63
C TYR A 149 0.50 -13.58 -6.19
N GLY A 150 1.69 -13.61 -5.63
CA GLY A 150 2.79 -12.78 -6.11
C GLY A 150 4.03 -12.88 -5.23
N PRO A 151 5.07 -12.09 -5.55
CA PRO A 151 6.26 -12.02 -4.74
C PRO A 151 5.94 -11.55 -3.32
N ALA A 152 6.58 -12.18 -2.33
CA ALA A 152 6.48 -11.82 -0.91
C ALA A 152 7.86 -11.89 -0.26
N HIS A 153 8.81 -11.14 -0.81
CA HIS A 153 10.16 -11.04 -0.26
C HIS A 153 10.12 -10.51 1.17
N LEU A 154 10.96 -11.08 2.02
CA LEU A 154 11.11 -10.62 3.40
C LEU A 154 12.10 -9.46 3.48
N GLU A 155 11.91 -8.61 4.46
CA GLU A 155 12.84 -7.59 4.89
C GLU A 155 13.01 -7.72 6.42
N PRO A 156 14.27 -7.83 6.93
CA PRO A 156 14.51 -8.21 8.34
C PRO A 156 13.89 -7.27 9.37
N HIS A 157 13.62 -6.01 9.01
CA HIS A 157 13.10 -4.99 9.91
C HIS A 157 11.58 -4.81 9.83
N HIS A 158 10.90 -5.58 8.96
CA HIS A 158 9.45 -5.54 8.79
C HIS A 158 8.80 -6.86 9.20
N PRO A 159 7.53 -6.86 9.62
CA PRO A 159 6.72 -8.07 9.67
C PRO A 159 6.69 -8.73 8.28
N ASP A 160 6.58 -10.05 8.24
CA ASP A 160 6.83 -10.86 7.05
C ASP A 160 6.13 -10.36 5.76
N LEU A 161 4.82 -10.11 5.83
CA LEU A 161 4.03 -9.74 4.65
C LEU A 161 4.03 -8.23 4.35
N PHE A 162 4.41 -7.38 5.31
CA PHE A 162 4.31 -5.92 5.19
C PHE A 162 5.21 -5.35 4.09
N TRP A 163 6.39 -5.94 3.88
CA TRP A 163 7.36 -5.41 2.94
C TRP A 163 6.93 -5.55 1.47
N TYR A 164 6.64 -6.78 1.03
CA TYR A 164 6.31 -7.05 -0.37
C TYR A 164 4.99 -7.79 -0.54
N GLY A 165 4.62 -8.63 0.44
CA GLY A 165 3.33 -9.32 0.48
C GLY A 165 2.11 -8.39 0.54
N VAL A 166 2.32 -7.12 0.89
CA VAL A 166 1.28 -6.08 0.83
C VAL A 166 0.66 -5.93 -0.55
N HIS A 167 1.43 -6.09 -1.64
CA HIS A 167 0.90 -5.98 -3.00
C HIS A 167 -0.17 -7.04 -3.33
N PRO A 168 0.11 -8.35 -3.23
CA PRO A 168 -0.91 -9.36 -3.48
C PRO A 168 -2.01 -9.37 -2.41
N THR A 169 -1.75 -8.91 -1.18
CA THR A 169 -2.80 -8.72 -0.16
C THR A 169 -3.77 -7.62 -0.58
N GLU A 170 -3.26 -6.46 -0.99
CA GLU A 170 -4.11 -5.36 -1.44
C GLU A 170 -4.91 -5.74 -2.71
N ALA A 171 -4.32 -6.50 -3.62
CA ALA A 171 -5.04 -7.02 -4.78
C ALA A 171 -6.20 -7.94 -4.38
N LEU A 172 -6.01 -8.79 -3.36
CA LEU A 172 -7.07 -9.63 -2.80
C LEU A 172 -8.23 -8.78 -2.25
N PHE A 173 -7.91 -7.74 -1.48
CA PHE A 173 -8.91 -6.80 -0.94
C PHE A 173 -9.54 -5.93 -2.04
N THR A 174 -8.82 -5.61 -3.10
CA THR A 174 -9.38 -4.91 -4.28
C THR A 174 -10.54 -5.69 -4.91
N ILE A 175 -10.49 -7.02 -4.84
CA ILE A 175 -11.52 -7.92 -5.38
C ILE A 175 -12.60 -8.23 -4.34
N LEU A 176 -12.20 -8.60 -3.12
CA LEU A 176 -13.13 -9.05 -2.08
C LEU A 176 -13.72 -7.92 -1.25
N GLY A 177 -13.06 -6.75 -1.21
CA GLY A 177 -13.43 -5.68 -0.27
C GLY A 177 -13.16 -6.05 1.18
N THR A 178 -13.64 -5.19 2.07
CA THR A 178 -13.58 -5.38 3.53
C THR A 178 -14.52 -6.47 4.03
N GLY A 179 -14.39 -6.84 5.31
CA GLY A 179 -15.27 -7.82 6.00
C GLY A 179 -14.59 -9.14 6.31
N CYS A 180 -13.25 -9.24 6.19
CA CYS A 180 -12.50 -10.41 6.67
C CYS A 180 -12.63 -10.53 8.18
N GLN A 181 -12.92 -11.74 8.68
CA GLN A 181 -13.11 -11.99 10.11
C GLN A 181 -11.97 -12.77 10.75
N THR A 182 -11.50 -13.80 10.06
CA THR A 182 -10.47 -14.70 10.58
C THR A 182 -9.42 -15.00 9.52
N VAL A 183 -8.19 -15.18 9.94
CA VAL A 183 -7.05 -15.47 9.08
C VAL A 183 -6.27 -16.66 9.61
N VAL A 184 -5.85 -17.55 8.71
CA VAL A 184 -4.97 -18.68 8.98
C VAL A 184 -3.79 -18.63 8.02
N ARG A 185 -2.57 -18.91 8.50
CA ARG A 185 -1.37 -18.97 7.68
C ARG A 185 -0.62 -20.29 7.84
N THR A 186 -0.29 -20.91 6.71
CA THR A 186 0.73 -21.95 6.58
C THR A 186 1.95 -21.35 5.90
N ALA A 187 3.12 -21.52 6.49
CA ALA A 187 4.36 -20.93 6.00
C ALA A 187 5.48 -21.97 5.87
N THR A 188 6.24 -21.84 4.81
CA THR A 188 7.53 -22.51 4.60
C THR A 188 8.61 -21.44 4.36
N PRO A 189 9.89 -21.78 4.27
CA PRO A 189 10.93 -20.80 3.93
C PRO A 189 10.66 -20.05 2.61
N ASP A 190 10.02 -20.70 1.62
CA ASP A 190 9.86 -20.18 0.28
C ASP A 190 8.42 -19.74 -0.06
N THR A 191 7.44 -20.10 0.76
CA THR A 191 6.02 -19.90 0.42
C THR A 191 5.18 -19.62 1.65
N ASP A 192 4.30 -18.64 1.54
CA ASP A 192 3.19 -18.42 2.44
C ASP A 192 1.86 -18.71 1.75
N VAL A 193 0.98 -19.44 2.43
CA VAL A 193 -0.43 -19.56 2.07
C VAL A 193 -1.25 -19.00 3.23
N VAL A 194 -1.94 -17.90 2.96
CA VAL A 194 -2.78 -17.23 3.95
C VAL A 194 -4.23 -17.29 3.49
N THR A 195 -5.11 -17.81 4.32
CA THR A 195 -6.54 -17.91 4.02
C THR A 195 -7.34 -17.05 4.98
N GLY A 196 -8.17 -16.17 4.43
CA GLY A 196 -9.12 -15.36 5.19
C GLY A 196 -10.56 -15.78 4.93
N ALA A 197 -11.41 -15.73 5.97
CA ALA A 197 -12.86 -15.95 5.88
C ALA A 197 -13.59 -14.61 6.07
N TRP A 198 -14.43 -14.26 5.10
CA TRP A 198 -15.27 -13.05 5.12
C TRP A 198 -16.63 -13.30 5.79
N SER A 199 -17.20 -12.25 6.37
CA SER A 199 -18.47 -12.31 7.10
C SER A 199 -19.67 -12.78 6.26
N ASP A 200 -19.60 -12.63 4.95
CA ASP A 200 -20.64 -13.06 3.99
C ASP A 200 -20.41 -14.46 3.42
N GLY A 201 -19.44 -15.21 3.97
CA GLY A 201 -19.11 -16.58 3.60
C GLY A 201 -18.13 -16.70 2.43
N ARG A 202 -17.59 -15.60 1.91
CA ARG A 202 -16.50 -15.66 0.92
C ARG A 202 -15.18 -16.06 1.59
N VAL A 203 -14.29 -16.65 0.79
CA VAL A 203 -12.95 -17.04 1.21
C VAL A 203 -11.92 -16.39 0.29
N GLY A 204 -10.91 -15.78 0.87
CA GLY A 204 -9.78 -15.23 0.14
C GLY A 204 -8.49 -15.97 0.46
N THR A 205 -7.67 -16.26 -0.54
CA THR A 205 -6.37 -16.90 -0.36
C THR A 205 -5.27 -16.03 -0.95
N LEU A 206 -4.27 -15.74 -0.14
CA LEU A 206 -3.01 -15.14 -0.57
C LEU A 206 -1.96 -16.24 -0.68
N VAL A 207 -1.23 -16.30 -1.81
CA VAL A 207 -0.03 -17.12 -1.97
C VAL A 207 1.16 -16.20 -2.18
N GLY A 208 1.98 -16.06 -1.14
CA GLY A 208 3.21 -15.27 -1.16
C GLY A 208 4.40 -16.14 -1.52
N LEU A 209 5.14 -15.79 -2.57
CA LEU A 209 6.26 -16.57 -3.07
C LEU A 209 7.58 -15.81 -2.87
N ARG A 210 8.60 -16.51 -2.34
CA ARG A 210 9.96 -16.02 -2.17
C ARG A 210 10.87 -16.69 -3.20
N ASN A 211 12.00 -16.07 -3.46
CA ASN A 211 13.06 -16.68 -4.30
C ASN A 211 12.68 -17.00 -5.78
N GLN A 212 11.54 -16.48 -6.28
CA GLN A 212 11.10 -16.69 -7.65
C GLN A 212 10.72 -15.38 -8.33
N ALA A 213 10.97 -15.26 -9.63
CA ALA A 213 10.42 -14.22 -10.48
C ALA A 213 8.96 -14.55 -10.81
N THR A 214 8.07 -14.29 -9.87
CA THR A 214 6.64 -14.59 -10.00
C THR A 214 5.87 -13.33 -10.32
N PRO A 215 5.03 -13.31 -11.37
CA PRO A 215 4.13 -12.18 -11.60
C PRO A 215 3.05 -12.14 -10.52
N HIS A 216 2.49 -10.95 -10.31
CA HIS A 216 1.27 -10.82 -9.54
C HIS A 216 0.08 -11.28 -10.37
N LYS A 217 -0.82 -12.06 -9.79
CA LYS A 217 -2.04 -12.48 -10.47
C LYS A 217 -3.18 -12.73 -9.49
N VAL A 218 -4.41 -12.51 -9.93
CA VAL A 218 -5.63 -12.79 -9.18
C VAL A 218 -6.55 -13.70 -10.00
N ILE A 219 -7.18 -14.67 -9.32
CA ILE A 219 -8.19 -15.58 -9.86
C ILE A 219 -9.44 -15.44 -8.99
N VAL A 220 -10.61 -15.30 -9.63
CA VAL A 220 -11.91 -15.15 -8.99
C VAL A 220 -12.80 -16.33 -9.33
N PHE A 221 -13.42 -16.93 -8.33
CA PHE A 221 -14.34 -18.06 -8.45
C PHE A 221 -15.76 -17.59 -8.12
N GLY A 222 -16.62 -17.65 -9.10
CA GLY A 222 -18.05 -17.33 -8.94
C GLY A 222 -18.96 -18.53 -9.13
N THR A 223 -20.25 -18.30 -9.09
CA THR A 223 -21.28 -19.34 -9.30
C THR A 223 -21.47 -19.70 -10.77
N GLU A 224 -21.07 -18.84 -11.69
CA GLU A 224 -21.31 -18.98 -13.12
C GLU A 224 -20.02 -19.15 -13.93
N ALA A 225 -18.92 -18.57 -13.44
CA ALA A 225 -17.63 -18.62 -14.11
C ALA A 225 -16.46 -18.53 -13.15
N VAL A 226 -15.27 -18.92 -13.64
CA VAL A 226 -13.97 -18.56 -13.09
C VAL A 226 -13.35 -17.55 -14.02
N ALA A 227 -12.87 -16.44 -13.46
CA ALA A 227 -12.15 -15.39 -14.18
C ALA A 227 -10.75 -15.21 -13.60
N GLU A 228 -9.79 -14.89 -14.45
CA GLU A 228 -8.43 -14.60 -14.02
C GLU A 228 -7.94 -13.27 -14.59
N GLN A 229 -7.07 -12.62 -13.82
CA GLN A 229 -6.42 -11.39 -14.24
C GLN A 229 -5.62 -11.64 -15.53
N LYS A 230 -5.85 -10.78 -16.53
CA LYS A 230 -5.04 -10.78 -17.75
C LYS A 230 -3.69 -10.11 -17.49
N GLU A 231 -2.69 -10.51 -18.25
CA GLU A 231 -1.41 -9.83 -18.27
C GLU A 231 -1.56 -8.41 -18.79
N GLY A 232 -0.72 -7.52 -18.31
CA GLY A 232 -0.71 -6.12 -18.71
C GLY A 232 0.57 -5.45 -18.22
N PRO A 233 0.88 -4.25 -18.73
CA PRO A 233 2.05 -3.53 -18.29
C PRO A 233 1.94 -3.10 -16.83
N ASP A 234 3.05 -3.17 -16.12
CA ASP A 234 3.23 -2.56 -14.82
C ASP A 234 3.41 -1.05 -15.01
N ASP A 235 2.36 -0.27 -14.79
CA ASP A 235 2.37 1.18 -14.97
C ASP A 235 1.93 1.89 -13.69
N TYR A 236 2.69 2.91 -13.31
CA TYR A 236 2.35 3.76 -12.16
C TYR A 236 1.37 4.89 -12.50
N ALA A 237 1.19 5.22 -13.79
CA ALA A 237 0.36 6.35 -14.19
C ALA A 237 -1.09 6.23 -13.71
N PRO A 238 -1.76 5.08 -13.70
CA PRO A 238 -3.10 4.95 -13.13
C PRO A 238 -3.18 5.31 -11.65
N LEU A 239 -2.21 4.86 -10.82
CA LEU A 239 -2.14 5.27 -9.42
C LEU A 239 -1.87 6.78 -9.31
N VAL A 240 -0.93 7.33 -10.09
CA VAL A 240 -0.61 8.76 -10.07
C VAL A 240 -1.82 9.61 -10.47
N ALA A 241 -2.63 9.16 -11.42
CA ALA A 241 -3.88 9.83 -11.79
C ALA A 241 -4.88 9.87 -10.62
N GLU A 242 -5.03 8.78 -9.87
CA GLU A 242 -5.89 8.76 -8.68
C GLU A 242 -5.31 9.64 -7.55
N ILE A 243 -3.99 9.71 -7.38
CA ILE A 243 -3.33 10.64 -6.43
C ILE A 243 -3.65 12.10 -6.81
N VAL A 244 -3.51 12.47 -8.09
CA VAL A 244 -3.85 13.84 -8.56
C VAL A 244 -5.32 14.16 -8.34
N LYS A 245 -6.22 13.22 -8.65
CA LYS A 245 -7.65 13.37 -8.40
C LYS A 245 -7.96 13.54 -6.92
N PHE A 246 -7.32 12.74 -6.05
CA PHE A 246 -7.43 12.85 -4.61
C PHE A 246 -6.96 14.22 -4.11
N PHE A 247 -5.80 14.71 -4.51
CA PHE A 247 -5.30 16.01 -4.09
C PHE A 247 -6.24 17.18 -4.48
N ARG A 248 -6.99 17.03 -5.58
CA ARG A 248 -7.95 18.03 -6.04
C ARG A 248 -9.30 17.95 -5.33
N SER A 249 -9.76 16.75 -5.01
CA SER A 249 -11.10 16.51 -4.46
C SER A 249 -11.14 16.37 -2.95
N GLY A 250 -10.02 16.00 -2.32
CA GLY A 250 -9.97 15.56 -0.92
C GLY A 250 -10.60 14.20 -0.67
N VAL A 251 -11.08 13.49 -1.72
CA VAL A 251 -11.76 12.21 -1.58
C VAL A 251 -10.78 11.06 -1.83
N ALA A 252 -10.50 10.29 -0.78
CA ALA A 252 -9.61 9.13 -0.83
C ALA A 252 -10.21 8.00 -1.69
N PRO A 253 -9.46 7.44 -2.66
CA PRO A 253 -9.95 6.31 -3.48
C PRO A 253 -9.95 4.98 -2.72
N VAL A 254 -9.17 4.88 -1.65
CA VAL A 254 -9.13 3.75 -0.72
C VAL A 254 -9.39 4.30 0.68
N SER A 255 -10.33 3.72 1.40
CA SER A 255 -10.67 4.20 2.73
C SER A 255 -9.62 3.82 3.77
N ALA A 256 -9.57 4.57 4.87
CA ALA A 256 -8.73 4.24 6.03
C ALA A 256 -9.07 2.86 6.59
N GLU A 257 -10.36 2.54 6.66
CA GLU A 257 -10.85 1.26 7.17
C GLU A 257 -10.36 0.09 6.31
N GLU A 258 -10.40 0.22 4.98
CA GLU A 258 -9.87 -0.82 4.08
C GLU A 258 -8.37 -1.00 4.26
N THR A 259 -7.60 0.08 4.34
CA THR A 259 -6.15 0.01 4.57
C THR A 259 -5.82 -0.63 5.92
N ILE A 260 -6.53 -0.25 6.99
CA ILE A 260 -6.36 -0.85 8.32
C ILE A 260 -6.71 -2.35 8.28
N GLU A 261 -7.77 -2.75 7.57
CA GLU A 261 -8.14 -4.16 7.46
C GLU A 261 -7.11 -4.99 6.67
N ILE A 262 -6.51 -4.43 5.61
CA ILE A 262 -5.38 -5.04 4.88
C ILE A 262 -4.20 -5.29 5.84
N PHE A 263 -3.85 -4.30 6.65
CA PHE A 263 -2.76 -4.41 7.63
C PHE A 263 -3.10 -5.41 8.75
N ALA A 264 -4.33 -5.41 9.23
CA ALA A 264 -4.81 -6.38 10.21
C ALA A 264 -4.82 -7.81 9.67
N PHE A 265 -5.13 -8.00 8.39
CA PHE A 265 -5.02 -9.30 7.72
C PHE A 265 -3.56 -9.80 7.72
N MET A 266 -2.60 -8.95 7.38
CA MET A 266 -1.17 -9.31 7.39
C MET A 266 -0.66 -9.57 8.81
N GLU A 267 -1.02 -8.74 9.78
CA GLU A 267 -0.69 -8.95 11.20
C GLU A 267 -1.29 -10.25 11.74
N ALA A 268 -2.55 -10.55 11.39
CA ALA A 268 -3.20 -11.80 11.76
C ALA A 268 -2.53 -13.02 11.12
N ALA A 269 -2.03 -12.90 9.90
CA ALA A 269 -1.25 -13.94 9.26
C ALA A 269 0.07 -14.22 10.00
N ASP A 270 0.76 -13.17 10.45
CA ASP A 270 1.98 -13.31 11.24
C ASP A 270 1.71 -13.94 12.62
N GLU A 271 0.60 -13.53 13.26
CA GLU A 271 0.17 -14.12 14.53
C GLU A 271 -0.23 -15.58 14.37
N SER A 272 -0.98 -15.93 13.33
CA SER A 272 -1.34 -17.31 13.00
C SER A 272 -0.08 -18.19 12.80
N LYS A 273 0.93 -17.66 12.10
CA LYS A 273 2.23 -18.35 11.95
C LYS A 273 2.89 -18.58 13.31
N ARG A 274 2.94 -17.58 14.21
CA ARG A 274 3.50 -17.73 15.57
C ARG A 274 2.78 -18.78 16.40
N GLN A 275 1.47 -18.94 16.15
CA GLN A 275 0.61 -19.93 16.82
C GLN A 275 0.48 -21.26 16.06
N ASN A 276 1.38 -21.56 15.12
CA ASN A 276 1.39 -22.80 14.33
C ASN A 276 0.10 -23.04 13.52
N GLY A 277 -0.46 -21.98 12.94
CA GLY A 277 -1.62 -22.07 12.04
C GLY A 277 -2.99 -21.97 12.74
N VAL A 278 -3.05 -21.47 13.98
CA VAL A 278 -4.31 -21.20 14.65
C VAL A 278 -5.04 -20.03 13.98
N PRO A 279 -6.38 -20.10 13.77
CA PRO A 279 -7.17 -18.98 13.26
C PRO A 279 -7.09 -17.76 14.17
N VAL A 280 -6.81 -16.59 13.59
CA VAL A 280 -6.72 -15.31 14.30
C VAL A 280 -7.82 -14.38 13.86
N ARG A 281 -8.50 -13.72 14.79
CA ARG A 281 -9.59 -12.77 14.54
C ARG A 281 -9.02 -11.36 14.33
N ILE A 282 -9.23 -10.78 13.16
CA ILE A 282 -8.67 -9.46 12.83
C ILE A 282 -9.31 -8.33 13.66
N ALA A 283 -10.58 -8.44 14.04
CA ALA A 283 -11.25 -7.43 14.85
C ALA A 283 -10.58 -7.23 16.22
N GLU A 284 -10.05 -8.30 16.83
CA GLU A 284 -9.32 -8.22 18.10
C GLU A 284 -7.99 -7.48 17.94
N LEU A 285 -7.27 -7.70 16.84
CA LEU A 285 -6.02 -7.00 16.54
C LEU A 285 -6.27 -5.51 16.28
N ILE A 286 -7.31 -5.17 15.50
CA ILE A 286 -7.69 -3.78 15.26
C ILE A 286 -8.04 -3.07 16.56
N ALA A 287 -8.87 -3.68 17.41
CA ALA A 287 -9.25 -3.11 18.71
C ALA A 287 -8.03 -2.89 19.61
N ASN A 288 -7.11 -3.85 19.67
CA ASN A 288 -5.87 -3.73 20.44
C ASN A 288 -4.98 -2.59 19.90
N ALA A 289 -4.83 -2.48 18.57
CA ALA A 289 -4.06 -1.40 17.95
C ALA A 289 -4.68 -0.03 18.22
N GLN A 290 -6.01 0.10 18.17
CA GLN A 290 -6.73 1.34 18.51
C GLN A 290 -6.50 1.75 19.96
N ASN A 291 -6.58 0.80 20.90
CA ASN A 291 -6.34 1.09 22.32
C ASN A 291 -4.89 1.53 22.59
N GLN A 292 -3.92 0.98 21.87
CA GLN A 292 -2.52 1.35 21.97
C GLN A 292 -2.18 2.71 21.34
N ALA A 293 -2.89 3.09 20.29
CA ALA A 293 -2.72 4.36 19.60
C ALA A 293 -3.25 5.55 20.42
N THR A 294 -4.15 5.31 21.38
CA THR A 294 -4.72 6.35 22.25
C THR A 294 -3.96 6.54 23.57
N GLN A 295 -2.94 5.74 23.86
CA GLN A 295 -2.03 5.85 25.02
C GLN A 295 -0.76 6.63 24.68
#